data_1f9c515e426f925d52fdc8a6c167d99c
#
_entry.id   1f9c515e426f925d52fdc8a6c167d99c
#
_cell.length_a   1.000
_cell.length_b   1.000
_cell.length_c   1.000
_cell.angle_alpha   90.00
_cell.angle_beta   90.00
_cell.angle_gamma   90.00
#
_symmetry.space_group_name_H-M   'P 1'
#
loop_
_entity.id
_entity.type
_entity.pdbx_description
1 polymer ?
#
loop_
_entity_poly.entity_id
_entity_poly.type
_entity_poly.pdbx_seq_one_letter_code
_entity_poly.pdbx_strand_id
1 'polypeptide(L)'
;MTNMPSSRGKNAAWLIAGILMIATTLRVTFTGAAPLLDAIRTDYGLSTAQTGLLTTLPLLAFALVSPLAAAVARRWGIERSLFAAMLLICAGIAIRSLPTPGFLFSGTAIIGCGIALGNVLLPGLIKRDFAQHVAKLTGAYSLTMGAAAALGSAIVVPLALNGFGWRGALMVLMVFPLLALIIWLPQCRQTANASLSNSRALHSRAIWRSSLAWQVTLFLGINSLVYYVIIGWLPAILQSIGYSEAQAGSLHGQIGRAHV
;
A
#
# COMPACT_ATOMS: atom_id res chain seq x y z
N MET A 1 -14.49 -14.37 -41.00
CA MET A 1 -14.23 -15.07 -39.71
C MET A 1 -13.80 -14.03 -38.71
N THR A 2 -14.72 -13.49 -37.95
CA THR A 2 -14.52 -12.45 -36.95
C THR A 2 -14.00 -13.11 -35.66
N ASN A 3 -12.74 -12.90 -35.35
CA ASN A 3 -12.15 -13.28 -34.06
C ASN A 3 -12.84 -12.49 -32.93
N MET A 4 -13.84 -13.08 -32.30
CA MET A 4 -14.32 -12.60 -31.02
C MET A 4 -13.21 -12.80 -29.99
N PRO A 5 -12.79 -11.76 -29.23
CA PRO A 5 -11.84 -11.94 -28.15
C PRO A 5 -12.48 -12.90 -27.13
N SER A 6 -11.81 -14.02 -26.88
CA SER A 6 -12.29 -15.06 -25.97
C SER A 6 -12.58 -14.42 -24.60
N SER A 7 -13.65 -14.88 -23.93
CA SER A 7 -14.05 -14.43 -22.59
C SER A 7 -12.89 -14.53 -21.55
N ARG A 8 -11.94 -15.41 -21.79
CA ARG A 8 -10.68 -15.55 -21.02
C ARG A 8 -9.77 -14.32 -21.10
N GLY A 9 -9.67 -13.66 -22.27
CA GLY A 9 -8.84 -12.46 -22.43
C GLY A 9 -9.44 -11.23 -21.73
N LYS A 10 -10.76 -11.08 -21.75
CA LYS A 10 -11.45 -9.97 -21.04
C LYS A 10 -11.31 -10.11 -19.51
N ASN A 11 -11.40 -11.33 -18.98
CA ASN A 11 -11.22 -11.58 -17.56
C ASN A 11 -9.78 -11.32 -17.10
N ALA A 12 -8.78 -11.66 -17.93
CA ALA A 12 -7.36 -11.39 -17.62
C ALA A 12 -7.04 -9.88 -17.58
N ALA A 13 -7.55 -9.10 -18.55
CA ALA A 13 -7.35 -7.65 -18.57
C ALA A 13 -7.98 -6.97 -17.36
N TRP A 14 -9.19 -7.39 -16.97
CA TRP A 14 -9.88 -6.88 -15.79
C TRP A 14 -9.14 -7.23 -14.47
N LEU A 15 -8.58 -8.43 -14.39
CA LEU A 15 -7.77 -8.86 -13.25
C LEU A 15 -6.48 -8.03 -13.15
N ILE A 16 -5.80 -7.79 -14.29
CA ILE A 16 -4.60 -6.93 -14.33
C ILE A 16 -4.94 -5.50 -13.90
N ALA A 17 -6.04 -4.92 -14.40
CA ALA A 17 -6.49 -3.59 -13.98
C ALA A 17 -6.75 -3.52 -12.47
N GLY A 18 -7.38 -4.55 -11.90
CA GLY A 18 -7.59 -4.67 -10.46
C GLY A 18 -6.27 -4.75 -9.68
N ILE A 19 -5.30 -5.55 -10.13
CA ILE A 19 -3.97 -5.65 -9.53
C ILE A 19 -3.28 -4.29 -9.52
N LEU A 20 -3.27 -3.56 -10.64
CA LEU A 20 -2.63 -2.25 -10.75
C LEU A 20 -3.34 -1.20 -9.87
N MET A 21 -4.67 -1.26 -9.78
CA MET A 21 -5.44 -0.33 -8.93
C MET A 21 -5.22 -0.60 -7.44
N ILE A 22 -5.12 -1.86 -7.03
CA ILE A 22 -4.72 -2.23 -5.67
C ILE A 22 -3.30 -1.71 -5.40
N ALA A 23 -2.35 -1.95 -6.31
CA ALA A 23 -0.97 -1.48 -6.18
C ALA A 23 -0.88 0.06 -6.00
N THR A 24 -1.66 0.81 -6.79
CA THR A 24 -1.81 2.26 -6.63
C THR A 24 -2.26 2.62 -5.21
N THR A 25 -3.30 1.97 -4.72
CA THR A 25 -3.87 2.20 -3.39
C THR A 25 -2.85 1.96 -2.27
N LEU A 26 -2.12 0.84 -2.33
CA LEU A 26 -1.14 0.47 -1.30
C LEU A 26 -0.06 1.54 -1.12
N ARG A 27 0.31 2.23 -2.18
CA ARG A 27 1.40 3.19 -2.12
C ARG A 27 0.92 4.62 -1.87
N VAL A 28 -0.12 5.08 -2.57
CA VAL A 28 -0.61 6.46 -2.46
C VAL A 28 -1.09 6.79 -1.04
N THR A 29 -1.74 5.86 -0.36
CA THR A 29 -2.24 6.06 1.01
C THR A 29 -1.14 6.14 2.05
N PHE A 30 0.00 5.51 1.79
CA PHE A 30 1.18 5.57 2.66
C PHE A 30 1.96 6.87 2.44
N THR A 31 2.34 7.15 1.18
CA THR A 31 3.25 8.25 0.84
C THR A 31 2.57 9.63 0.91
N GLY A 32 1.26 9.69 0.69
CA GLY A 32 0.51 10.95 0.73
C GLY A 32 0.46 11.62 2.10
N ALA A 33 0.71 10.91 3.20
CA ALA A 33 0.73 11.49 4.53
C ALA A 33 2.04 12.24 4.84
N ALA A 34 3.17 11.82 4.26
CA ALA A 34 4.48 12.35 4.58
C ALA A 34 4.64 13.87 4.37
N PRO A 35 4.20 14.47 3.23
CA PRO A 35 4.29 15.91 3.02
C PRO A 35 3.42 16.75 3.97
N LEU A 36 2.38 16.16 4.55
CA LEU A 36 1.44 16.84 5.46
C LEU A 36 1.76 16.60 6.94
N LEU A 37 2.89 15.96 7.24
CA LEU A 37 3.22 15.52 8.59
C LEU A 37 3.41 16.70 9.55
N ASP A 38 3.97 17.81 9.08
CA ASP A 38 4.16 19.02 9.88
C ASP A 38 2.83 19.72 10.17
N ALA A 39 1.94 19.79 9.18
CA ALA A 39 0.58 20.30 9.37
C ALA A 39 -0.21 19.47 10.39
N ILE A 40 -0.09 18.14 10.34
CA ILE A 40 -0.71 17.23 11.32
C ILE A 40 -0.12 17.44 12.70
N ARG A 41 1.22 17.56 12.78
CA ARG A 41 1.94 17.81 14.03
C ARG A 41 1.46 19.09 14.70
N THR A 42 1.37 20.17 13.93
CA THR A 42 0.96 21.49 14.43
C THR A 42 -0.50 21.50 14.87
N ASP A 43 -1.41 20.91 14.10
CA ASP A 43 -2.85 20.88 14.38
C ASP A 43 -3.19 20.13 15.68
N TYR A 44 -2.47 19.04 15.95
CA TYR A 44 -2.68 18.25 17.16
C TYR A 44 -1.67 18.50 18.29
N GLY A 45 -0.68 19.37 18.10
CA GLY A 45 0.37 19.64 19.09
C GLY A 45 1.23 18.41 19.38
N LEU A 46 1.49 17.55 18.37
CA LEU A 46 2.22 16.30 18.56
C LEU A 46 3.69 16.57 18.89
N SER A 47 4.23 15.82 19.85
CA SER A 47 5.67 15.76 20.10
C SER A 47 6.42 15.11 18.93
N THR A 48 7.74 15.31 18.85
CA THR A 48 8.58 14.64 17.84
C THR A 48 8.49 13.12 17.94
N ALA A 49 8.40 12.58 19.16
CA ALA A 49 8.24 11.14 19.37
C ALA A 49 6.88 10.62 18.84
N GLN A 50 5.80 11.35 19.07
CA GLN A 50 4.47 10.99 18.55
C GLN A 50 4.41 11.08 17.01
N THR A 51 5.05 12.09 16.43
CA THR A 51 5.18 12.21 14.98
C THR A 51 5.99 11.04 14.40
N GLY A 52 7.10 10.65 15.05
CA GLY A 52 7.85 9.46 14.69
C GLY A 52 7.02 8.17 14.81
N LEU A 53 6.24 8.04 15.88
CA LEU A 53 5.32 6.89 16.03
C LEU A 53 4.31 6.83 14.91
N LEU A 54 3.74 7.96 14.48
CA LEU A 54 2.76 8.03 13.39
C LEU A 54 3.34 7.49 12.08
N THR A 55 4.61 7.76 11.78
CA THR A 55 5.28 7.26 10.56
C THR A 55 5.71 5.80 10.68
N THR A 56 6.05 5.33 11.88
CA THR A 56 6.48 3.94 12.10
C THR A 56 5.31 2.97 12.30
N LEU A 57 4.15 3.45 12.71
CA LEU A 57 2.98 2.63 13.01
C LEU A 57 2.54 1.71 11.85
N PRO A 58 2.50 2.15 10.58
CA PRO A 58 2.23 1.25 9.46
C PRO A 58 3.29 0.15 9.31
N LEU A 59 4.55 0.44 9.61
CA LEU A 59 5.64 -0.56 9.53
C LEU A 59 5.52 -1.60 10.65
N LEU A 60 5.09 -1.19 11.85
CA LEU A 60 4.75 -2.11 12.94
C LEU A 60 3.57 -3.00 12.55
N ALA A 61 2.54 -2.42 11.93
CA ALA A 61 1.42 -3.18 11.38
C ALA A 61 1.88 -4.20 10.32
N PHE A 62 2.85 -3.84 9.47
CA PHE A 62 3.45 -4.78 8.53
C PHE A 62 4.13 -5.96 9.24
N ALA A 63 4.93 -5.69 10.25
CA ALA A 63 5.62 -6.74 11.01
C ALA A 63 4.64 -7.73 11.66
N LEU A 64 3.53 -7.22 12.22
CA LEU A 64 2.52 -8.03 12.93
C LEU A 64 1.57 -8.77 11.98
N VAL A 65 1.13 -8.14 10.90
CA VAL A 65 0.07 -8.66 10.02
C VAL A 65 0.62 -9.49 8.87
N SER A 66 1.85 -9.22 8.37
CA SER A 66 2.42 -9.96 7.24
C SER A 66 2.51 -11.47 7.47
N PRO A 67 2.91 -11.99 8.65
CA PRO A 67 2.91 -13.43 8.91
C PRO A 67 1.50 -14.05 8.88
N LEU A 68 0.48 -13.26 9.23
CA LEU A 68 -0.92 -13.70 9.27
C LEU A 68 -1.57 -13.69 7.88
N ALA A 69 -1.06 -12.90 6.95
CA ALA A 69 -1.64 -12.72 5.62
C ALA A 69 -1.83 -14.06 4.87
N ALA A 70 -0.84 -14.94 4.95
CA ALA A 70 -0.93 -16.27 4.34
C ALA A 70 -2.01 -17.16 5.00
N ALA A 71 -2.22 -17.04 6.32
CA ALA A 71 -3.25 -17.78 7.04
C ALA A 71 -4.65 -17.24 6.68
N VAL A 72 -4.80 -15.93 6.59
CA VAL A 72 -6.04 -15.27 6.18
C VAL A 72 -6.41 -15.68 4.74
N ALA A 73 -5.44 -15.66 3.82
CA ALA A 73 -5.65 -16.07 2.44
C ALA A 73 -6.02 -17.55 2.29
N ARG A 74 -5.43 -18.42 3.10
CA ARG A 74 -5.82 -19.85 3.12
C ARG A 74 -7.26 -20.07 3.61
N ARG A 75 -7.73 -19.23 4.56
CA ARG A 75 -9.07 -19.37 5.13
C ARG A 75 -10.16 -18.76 4.26
N TRP A 76 -9.91 -17.60 3.68
CA TRP A 76 -10.95 -16.81 2.99
C TRP A 76 -10.72 -16.70 1.47
N GLY A 77 -9.58 -17.18 0.97
CA GLY A 77 -9.14 -16.98 -0.41
C GLY A 77 -8.39 -15.65 -0.60
N ILE A 78 -7.50 -15.60 -1.58
CA ILE A 78 -6.66 -14.42 -1.85
C ILE A 78 -7.53 -13.23 -2.25
N GLU A 79 -8.53 -13.43 -3.11
CA GLU A 79 -9.37 -12.37 -3.66
C GLU A 79 -10.21 -11.68 -2.59
N ARG A 80 -10.83 -12.45 -1.71
CA ARG A 80 -11.60 -11.90 -0.59
C ARG A 80 -10.70 -11.22 0.44
N SER A 81 -9.51 -11.75 0.64
CA SER A 81 -8.52 -11.14 1.54
C SER A 81 -8.00 -9.81 1.01
N LEU A 82 -7.78 -9.68 -0.31
CA LEU A 82 -7.44 -8.42 -0.95
C LEU A 82 -8.60 -7.42 -0.90
N PHE A 83 -9.83 -7.87 -1.09
CA PHE A 83 -11.01 -7.03 -0.92
C PHE A 83 -11.12 -6.49 0.52
N ALA A 84 -10.95 -7.36 1.51
CA ALA A 84 -10.93 -6.97 2.93
C ALA A 84 -9.79 -5.98 3.24
N ALA A 85 -8.62 -6.16 2.61
CA ALA A 85 -7.50 -5.22 2.73
C ALA A 85 -7.88 -3.81 2.22
N MET A 86 -8.58 -3.71 1.08
CA MET A 86 -9.05 -2.42 0.56
C MET A 86 -10.11 -1.79 1.46
N LEU A 87 -11.03 -2.60 2.04
CA LEU A 87 -12.00 -2.13 3.02
C LEU A 87 -11.31 -1.59 4.28
N LEU A 88 -10.28 -2.27 4.78
CA LEU A 88 -9.48 -1.78 5.92
C LEU A 88 -8.83 -0.44 5.60
N ILE A 89 -8.28 -0.27 4.40
CA ILE A 89 -7.68 1.01 4.00
C ILE A 89 -8.74 2.11 3.95
N CYS A 90 -9.92 1.87 3.36
CA CYS A 90 -11.03 2.84 3.36
C CYS A 90 -11.44 3.22 4.78
N ALA A 91 -11.70 2.23 5.64
CA ALA A 91 -12.09 2.44 7.02
C ALA A 91 -11.00 3.21 7.79
N GLY A 92 -9.74 2.84 7.59
CA GLY A 92 -8.61 3.51 8.23
C GLY A 92 -8.46 4.98 7.79
N ILE A 93 -8.67 5.30 6.50
CA ILE A 93 -8.67 6.69 6.02
C ILE A 93 -9.81 7.48 6.66
N ALA A 94 -11.02 6.91 6.72
CA ALA A 94 -12.16 7.55 7.35
C ALA A 94 -11.91 7.81 8.85
N ILE A 95 -11.45 6.80 9.59
CA ILE A 95 -11.16 6.90 11.03
C ILE A 95 -10.04 7.92 11.28
N ARG A 96 -8.95 7.88 10.50
CA ARG A 96 -7.82 8.81 10.63
C ARG A 96 -8.23 10.28 10.47
N SER A 97 -9.26 10.54 9.69
CA SER A 97 -9.74 11.90 9.40
C SER A 97 -10.67 12.45 10.48
N LEU A 98 -11.04 11.65 11.51
CA LEU A 98 -11.84 12.11 12.65
C LEU A 98 -11.02 13.06 13.54
N PRO A 99 -11.69 14.00 14.26
CA PRO A 99 -11.02 15.14 14.91
C PRO A 99 -10.30 14.83 16.22
N THR A 100 -10.01 13.57 16.53
CA THR A 100 -9.34 13.17 17.77
C THR A 100 -7.99 12.52 17.51
N PRO A 101 -6.90 12.85 18.25
CA PRO A 101 -5.58 12.24 18.06
C PRO A 101 -5.58 10.70 18.12
N GLY A 102 -6.41 10.11 18.98
CA GLY A 102 -6.56 8.65 19.06
C GLY A 102 -7.02 8.01 17.76
N PHE A 103 -7.91 8.67 17.03
CA PHE A 103 -8.38 8.21 15.73
C PHE A 103 -7.30 8.39 14.62
N LEU A 104 -6.44 9.38 14.75
CA LEU A 104 -5.30 9.55 13.84
C LEU A 104 -4.37 8.31 13.89
N PHE A 105 -3.99 7.87 15.09
CA PHE A 105 -3.11 6.71 15.28
C PHE A 105 -3.81 5.40 14.93
N SER A 106 -5.03 5.18 15.44
CA SER A 106 -5.78 3.94 15.15
C SER A 106 -6.11 3.79 13.66
N GLY A 107 -6.55 4.88 13.00
CA GLY A 107 -6.78 4.88 11.56
C GLY A 107 -5.52 4.58 10.76
N THR A 108 -4.39 5.16 11.16
CA THR A 108 -3.08 4.89 10.53
C THR A 108 -2.64 3.44 10.72
N ALA A 109 -2.86 2.85 11.89
CA ALA A 109 -2.59 1.43 12.14
C ALA A 109 -3.47 0.53 11.25
N ILE A 110 -4.76 0.83 11.15
CA ILE A 110 -5.71 0.08 10.31
C ILE A 110 -5.31 0.15 8.84
N ILE A 111 -4.92 1.33 8.33
CA ILE A 111 -4.36 1.48 6.99
C ILE A 111 -3.13 0.57 6.82
N GLY A 112 -2.21 0.59 7.78
CA GLY A 112 -1.02 -0.26 7.79
C GLY A 112 -1.35 -1.75 7.71
N CYS A 113 -2.37 -2.23 8.44
CA CYS A 113 -2.85 -3.61 8.36
C CYS A 113 -3.36 -3.95 6.95
N GLY A 114 -4.15 -3.09 6.33
CA GLY A 114 -4.65 -3.28 4.96
C GLY A 114 -3.51 -3.33 3.94
N ILE A 115 -2.54 -2.41 4.05
CA ILE A 115 -1.37 -2.37 3.16
C ILE A 115 -0.49 -3.62 3.36
N ALA A 116 -0.31 -4.11 4.59
CA ALA A 116 0.43 -5.33 4.88
C ALA A 116 -0.18 -6.55 4.18
N LEU A 117 -1.50 -6.73 4.28
CA LEU A 117 -2.22 -7.79 3.57
C LEU A 117 -2.03 -7.66 2.04
N GLY A 118 -2.21 -6.47 1.49
CA GLY A 118 -2.07 -6.22 0.06
C GLY A 118 -0.67 -6.54 -0.46
N ASN A 119 0.36 -6.06 0.21
CA ASN A 119 1.77 -6.27 -0.19
C ASN A 119 2.19 -7.75 -0.16
N VAL A 120 1.66 -8.55 0.77
CA VAL A 120 1.96 -9.99 0.85
C VAL A 120 1.15 -10.79 -0.17
N LEU A 121 -0.13 -10.45 -0.36
CA LEU A 121 -1.03 -11.28 -1.16
C LEU A 121 -0.94 -10.98 -2.66
N LEU A 122 -0.64 -9.75 -3.05
CA LEU A 122 -0.60 -9.35 -4.46
C LEU A 122 0.47 -10.10 -5.28
N PRO A 123 1.74 -10.22 -4.82
CA PRO A 123 2.73 -11.06 -5.50
C PRO A 123 2.33 -12.55 -5.54
N GLY A 124 1.68 -13.04 -4.49
CA GLY A 124 1.15 -14.40 -4.42
C GLY A 124 0.09 -14.67 -5.50
N LEU A 125 -0.82 -13.71 -5.70
CA LEU A 125 -1.83 -13.75 -6.75
C LEU A 125 -1.20 -13.75 -8.14
N ILE A 126 -0.24 -12.84 -8.39
CA ILE A 126 0.47 -12.76 -9.68
C ILE A 126 1.17 -14.07 -9.99
N LYS A 127 1.85 -14.66 -9.01
CA LYS A 127 2.55 -15.94 -9.19
C LYS A 127 1.59 -17.10 -9.45
N ARG A 128 0.38 -17.08 -8.86
CA ARG A 128 -0.64 -18.11 -9.06
C ARG A 128 -1.28 -18.02 -10.46
N ASP A 129 -1.71 -16.83 -10.86
CA ASP A 129 -2.58 -16.64 -12.02
C ASP A 129 -1.79 -16.30 -13.30
N PHE A 130 -0.58 -15.76 -13.16
CA PHE A 130 0.27 -15.30 -14.25
C PHE A 130 1.69 -15.86 -14.17
N ALA A 131 1.83 -17.16 -13.90
CA ALA A 131 3.12 -17.83 -13.69
C ALA A 131 4.16 -17.58 -14.82
N GLN A 132 3.69 -17.45 -16.06
CA GLN A 132 4.58 -17.19 -17.24
C GLN A 132 4.94 -15.71 -17.41
N HIS A 133 4.24 -14.78 -16.72
CA HIS A 133 4.40 -13.34 -16.86
C HIS A 133 4.73 -12.64 -15.54
N VAL A 134 5.19 -13.39 -14.54
CA VAL A 134 5.45 -12.87 -13.18
C VAL A 134 6.37 -11.65 -13.21
N ALA A 135 7.50 -11.73 -13.89
CA ALA A 135 8.47 -10.62 -13.96
C ALA A 135 7.86 -9.36 -14.59
N LYS A 136 7.13 -9.53 -15.72
CA LYS A 136 6.48 -8.42 -16.43
C LYS A 136 5.41 -7.73 -15.60
N LEU A 137 4.55 -8.52 -14.94
CA LEU A 137 3.49 -7.96 -14.08
C LEU A 137 4.04 -7.38 -12.79
N THR A 138 5.08 -7.99 -12.22
CA THR A 138 5.76 -7.44 -11.05
C THR A 138 6.41 -6.08 -11.38
N GLY A 139 7.09 -5.96 -12.51
CA GLY A 139 7.60 -4.68 -13.00
C GLY A 139 6.49 -3.65 -13.21
N ALA A 140 5.38 -4.04 -13.86
CA ALA A 140 4.26 -3.16 -14.10
C ALA A 140 3.62 -2.65 -12.80
N TYR A 141 3.34 -3.52 -11.83
CA TYR A 141 2.75 -3.05 -10.57
C TYR A 141 3.73 -2.22 -9.74
N SER A 142 5.04 -2.53 -9.75
CA SER A 142 6.05 -1.73 -9.07
C SER A 142 6.16 -0.32 -9.67
N LEU A 143 6.17 -0.22 -11.00
CA LEU A 143 6.12 1.07 -11.69
C LEU A 143 4.87 1.86 -11.33
N THR A 144 3.71 1.19 -11.32
CA THR A 144 2.43 1.81 -10.93
C THR A 144 2.46 2.32 -9.49
N MET A 145 3.05 1.54 -8.57
CA MET A 145 3.25 1.96 -7.18
C MET A 145 4.13 3.21 -7.09
N GLY A 146 5.24 3.25 -7.84
CA GLY A 146 6.13 4.41 -7.90
C GLY A 146 5.44 5.65 -8.44
N ALA A 147 4.72 5.53 -9.56
CA ALA A 147 3.94 6.62 -10.12
C ALA A 147 2.84 7.11 -9.16
N ALA A 148 2.14 6.21 -8.51
CA ALA A 148 1.12 6.52 -7.52
C ALA A 148 1.69 7.25 -6.28
N ALA A 149 2.88 6.85 -5.82
CA ALA A 149 3.59 7.53 -4.75
C ALA A 149 3.88 8.99 -5.11
N ALA A 150 4.43 9.21 -6.32
CA ALA A 150 4.76 10.53 -6.81
C ALA A 150 3.51 11.41 -6.94
N LEU A 151 2.45 10.89 -7.55
CA LEU A 151 1.18 11.61 -7.71
C LEU A 151 0.54 11.93 -6.36
N GLY A 152 0.48 10.95 -5.45
CA GLY A 152 -0.09 11.15 -4.11
C GLY A 152 0.61 12.26 -3.35
N SER A 153 1.95 12.23 -3.30
CA SER A 153 2.74 13.25 -2.61
C SER A 153 2.63 14.64 -3.27
N ALA A 154 2.55 14.70 -4.61
CA ALA A 154 2.45 15.95 -5.33
C ALA A 154 1.06 16.61 -5.23
N ILE A 155 0.00 15.84 -5.08
CA ILE A 155 -1.39 16.34 -5.09
C ILE A 155 -1.86 16.75 -3.70
N VAL A 156 -1.43 16.07 -2.63
CA VAL A 156 -1.99 16.31 -1.28
C VAL A 156 -1.66 17.70 -0.74
N VAL A 157 -0.48 18.25 -1.04
CA VAL A 157 -0.09 19.60 -0.56
C VAL A 157 -0.94 20.70 -1.20
N PRO A 158 -1.09 20.77 -2.55
CA PRO A 158 -2.00 21.72 -3.16
C PRO A 158 -3.44 21.60 -2.67
N LEU A 159 -3.94 20.39 -2.47
CA LEU A 159 -5.29 20.18 -1.92
C LEU A 159 -5.42 20.73 -0.50
N ALA A 160 -4.43 20.51 0.35
CA ALA A 160 -4.44 21.02 1.72
C ALA A 160 -4.42 22.55 1.76
N LEU A 161 -3.61 23.20 0.89
CA LEU A 161 -3.49 24.65 0.80
C LEU A 161 -4.72 25.34 0.17
N ASN A 162 -5.44 24.66 -0.73
CA ASN A 162 -6.64 25.20 -1.38
C ASN A 162 -7.93 25.07 -0.55
N GLY A 163 -7.82 25.03 0.77
CA GLY A 163 -8.97 25.11 1.69
C GLY A 163 -9.50 23.77 2.18
N PHE A 164 -9.03 22.63 1.68
CA PHE A 164 -9.46 21.31 2.18
C PHE A 164 -8.79 20.93 3.52
N GLY A 165 -7.71 21.63 3.89
CA GLY A 165 -6.88 21.27 5.01
C GLY A 165 -6.24 19.89 4.84
N TRP A 166 -5.37 19.48 5.75
CA TRP A 166 -4.69 18.19 5.67
C TRP A 166 -5.65 16.99 5.76
N ARG A 167 -6.73 17.11 6.54
CA ARG A 167 -7.76 16.04 6.68
C ARG A 167 -8.48 15.81 5.36
N GLY A 168 -8.96 16.87 4.73
CA GLY A 168 -9.66 16.79 3.45
C GLY A 168 -8.74 16.27 2.34
N ALA A 169 -7.49 16.73 2.29
CA ALA A 169 -6.51 16.27 1.32
C ALA A 169 -6.26 14.75 1.44
N LEU A 170 -6.14 14.23 2.66
CA LEU A 170 -5.98 12.79 2.90
C LEU A 170 -7.28 12.00 2.64
N MET A 171 -8.46 12.59 2.88
CA MET A 171 -9.75 11.97 2.55
C MET A 171 -9.94 11.80 1.04
N VAL A 172 -9.45 12.73 0.21
CA VAL A 172 -9.51 12.60 -1.26
C VAL A 172 -8.78 11.33 -1.73
N LEU A 173 -7.73 10.90 -1.03
CA LEU A 173 -7.02 9.66 -1.37
C LEU A 173 -7.88 8.40 -1.21
N MET A 174 -9.04 8.49 -0.54
CA MET A 174 -10.02 7.38 -0.43
C MET A 174 -10.59 6.98 -1.79
N VAL A 175 -10.53 7.85 -2.79
CA VAL A 175 -10.96 7.54 -4.16
C VAL A 175 -10.23 6.30 -4.71
N PHE A 176 -8.94 6.14 -4.42
CA PHE A 176 -8.16 5.01 -4.93
C PHE A 176 -8.62 3.65 -4.39
N PRO A 177 -8.74 3.43 -3.07
CA PRO A 177 -9.25 2.15 -2.56
C PRO A 177 -10.72 1.92 -2.90
N LEU A 178 -11.57 2.96 -3.04
CA LEU A 178 -12.94 2.81 -3.49
C LEU A 178 -13.00 2.32 -4.95
N LEU A 179 -12.20 2.90 -5.83
CA LEU A 179 -12.08 2.43 -7.22
C LEU A 179 -11.53 1.00 -7.28
N ALA A 180 -10.52 0.70 -6.44
CA ALA A 180 -10.00 -0.66 -6.33
C ALA A 180 -11.08 -1.65 -5.89
N LEU A 181 -11.92 -1.31 -4.91
CA LEU A 181 -13.04 -2.15 -4.46
C LEU A 181 -14.05 -2.41 -5.58
N ILE A 182 -14.43 -1.37 -6.32
CA ILE A 182 -15.39 -1.49 -7.45
C ILE A 182 -14.84 -2.41 -8.53
N ILE A 183 -13.59 -2.20 -8.93
CA ILE A 183 -12.92 -3.00 -9.97
C ILE A 183 -12.70 -4.45 -9.48
N TRP A 184 -12.43 -4.65 -8.18
CA TRP A 184 -12.13 -5.96 -7.61
C TRP A 184 -13.36 -6.79 -7.26
N LEU A 185 -14.53 -6.17 -7.10
CA LEU A 185 -15.77 -6.83 -6.67
C LEU A 185 -16.14 -8.07 -7.52
N PRO A 186 -16.01 -8.06 -8.86
CA PRO A 186 -16.32 -9.24 -9.68
C PRO A 186 -15.44 -10.44 -9.37
N GLN A 187 -14.17 -10.21 -8.97
CA GLN A 187 -13.20 -11.27 -8.66
C GLN A 187 -13.59 -12.04 -7.38
N CYS A 188 -14.16 -11.35 -6.40
CA CYS A 188 -14.63 -11.99 -5.15
C CYS A 188 -15.78 -12.97 -5.36
N ARG A 189 -16.58 -12.78 -6.43
CA ARG A 189 -17.71 -13.65 -6.77
C ARG A 189 -17.28 -14.91 -7.53
N GLN A 190 -16.19 -14.83 -8.30
CA GLN A 190 -15.70 -15.97 -9.11
C GLN A 190 -14.97 -17.01 -8.23
N THR A 191 -14.35 -16.61 -7.14
CA THR A 191 -13.57 -17.48 -6.24
C THR A 191 -14.44 -18.45 -5.44
N ALA A 192 -15.75 -18.22 -5.34
CA ALA A 192 -16.66 -19.14 -4.66
C ALA A 192 -16.69 -20.56 -5.28
N ASN A 193 -16.25 -20.70 -6.54
CA ASN A 193 -16.24 -21.94 -7.30
C ASN A 193 -14.85 -22.58 -7.48
N ALA A 194 -13.78 -21.92 -7.06
CA ALA A 194 -12.42 -22.47 -7.15
C ALA A 194 -12.07 -23.19 -5.85
N SER A 195 -12.27 -24.50 -5.83
CA SER A 195 -11.77 -25.40 -4.79
C SER A 195 -10.32 -25.10 -4.43
N LEU A 196 -10.06 -25.07 -3.12
CA LEU A 196 -8.76 -25.04 -2.47
C LEU A 196 -7.79 -25.99 -3.18
N SER A 197 -7.04 -25.51 -4.14
CA SER A 197 -5.90 -26.21 -4.66
C SER A 197 -4.92 -26.39 -3.50
N ASN A 198 -4.66 -27.64 -3.16
CA ASN A 198 -3.70 -28.10 -2.16
C ASN A 198 -2.31 -27.50 -2.43
N SER A 199 -2.08 -26.26 -2.05
CA SER A 199 -0.75 -25.73 -1.87
C SER A 199 -0.14 -26.53 -0.71
N ARG A 200 0.67 -27.56 -1.04
CA ARG A 200 1.52 -28.24 -0.08
C ARG A 200 2.14 -27.18 0.82
N ALA A 201 1.80 -27.24 2.09
CA ALA A 201 2.46 -26.49 3.14
C ALA A 201 3.95 -26.86 3.07
N LEU A 202 4.71 -26.10 2.30
CA LEU A 202 6.17 -26.16 2.34
C LEU A 202 6.54 -26.03 3.80
N HIS A 203 7.30 -26.99 4.30
CA HIS A 203 7.67 -27.13 5.70
C HIS A 203 8.18 -25.79 6.24
N SER A 204 7.31 -25.03 6.87
CA SER A 204 7.58 -23.71 7.44
C SER A 204 8.84 -23.74 8.33
N ARG A 205 9.06 -24.82 9.08
CA ARG A 205 10.25 -25.01 9.91
C ARG A 205 11.58 -25.04 9.15
N ALA A 206 11.60 -25.55 7.90
CA ALA A 206 12.84 -25.63 7.11
C ALA A 206 13.32 -24.23 6.69
N ILE A 207 12.39 -23.31 6.38
CA ILE A 207 12.71 -21.94 5.98
C ILE A 207 13.34 -21.16 7.14
N TRP A 208 12.82 -21.30 8.37
CA TRP A 208 13.36 -20.65 9.56
C TRP A 208 14.79 -21.10 9.92
N ARG A 209 15.23 -22.27 9.44
CA ARG A 209 16.57 -22.83 9.64
C ARG A 209 17.52 -22.55 8.48
N SER A 210 17.06 -21.95 7.39
CA SER A 210 17.87 -21.65 6.21
C SER A 210 18.67 -20.36 6.41
N SER A 211 20.00 -20.46 6.39
CA SER A 211 20.92 -19.31 6.40
C SER A 211 20.65 -18.35 5.25
N LEU A 212 20.40 -18.90 4.05
CA LEU A 212 20.07 -18.10 2.86
C LEU A 212 18.79 -17.29 3.05
N ALA A 213 17.75 -17.90 3.66
CA ALA A 213 16.50 -17.19 3.92
C ALA A 213 16.72 -16.01 4.88
N TRP A 214 17.55 -16.18 5.91
CA TRP A 214 17.92 -15.09 6.82
C TRP A 214 18.74 -14.00 6.15
N GLN A 215 19.73 -14.35 5.32
CA GLN A 215 20.53 -13.37 4.57
C GLN A 215 19.65 -12.53 3.65
N VAL A 216 18.75 -13.15 2.88
CA VAL A 216 17.80 -12.44 2.01
C VAL A 216 16.86 -11.56 2.85
N THR A 217 16.35 -12.05 3.97
CA THR A 217 15.47 -11.30 4.86
C THR A 217 16.17 -10.08 5.45
N LEU A 218 17.39 -10.23 5.93
CA LEU A 218 18.18 -9.12 6.47
C LEU A 218 18.53 -8.09 5.39
N PHE A 219 18.97 -8.54 4.23
CA PHE A 219 19.26 -7.64 3.10
C PHE A 219 18.04 -6.82 2.70
N LEU A 220 16.89 -7.46 2.48
CA LEU A 220 15.64 -6.80 2.14
C LEU A 220 15.15 -5.91 3.29
N GLY A 221 15.33 -6.35 4.53
CA GLY A 221 14.95 -5.59 5.72
C GLY A 221 15.75 -4.29 5.85
N ILE A 222 17.06 -4.33 5.71
CA ILE A 222 17.94 -3.16 5.77
C ILE A 222 17.64 -2.21 4.60
N ASN A 223 17.49 -2.74 3.39
CA ASN A 223 17.13 -1.93 2.22
C ASN A 223 15.78 -1.24 2.42
N SER A 224 14.78 -1.94 2.93
CA SER A 224 13.47 -1.37 3.24
C SER A 224 13.54 -0.32 4.35
N LEU A 225 14.37 -0.54 5.38
CA LEU A 225 14.57 0.42 6.46
C LEU A 225 15.09 1.75 5.91
N VAL A 226 16.17 1.71 5.12
CA VAL A 226 16.74 2.91 4.48
C VAL A 226 15.69 3.61 3.62
N TYR A 227 14.98 2.85 2.79
CA TYR A 227 13.92 3.40 1.94
C TYR A 227 12.81 4.10 2.73
N TYR A 228 12.27 3.46 3.77
CA TYR A 228 11.17 4.02 4.55
C TYR A 228 11.60 5.20 5.45
N VAL A 229 12.85 5.22 5.92
CA VAL A 229 13.40 6.38 6.62
C VAL A 229 13.46 7.58 5.67
N ILE A 230 14.02 7.39 4.47
CA ILE A 230 14.12 8.47 3.49
C ILE A 230 12.71 8.96 3.10
N ILE A 231 11.81 8.06 2.68
CA ILE A 231 10.49 8.46 2.20
C ILE A 231 9.61 9.07 3.31
N GLY A 232 9.82 8.69 4.55
CA GLY A 232 9.05 9.22 5.67
C GLY A 232 9.52 10.60 6.15
N TRP A 233 10.81 10.86 6.12
CA TRP A 233 11.40 12.05 6.72
C TRP A 233 11.90 13.09 5.72
N LEU A 234 12.07 12.74 4.45
CA LEU A 234 12.62 13.66 3.45
C LEU A 234 11.85 14.98 3.33
N PRO A 235 10.50 15.02 3.31
CA PRO A 235 9.80 16.30 3.25
C PRO A 235 10.13 17.20 4.43
N ALA A 236 10.20 16.65 5.64
CA ALA A 236 10.55 17.40 6.85
C ALA A 236 12.01 17.90 6.81
N ILE A 237 12.93 17.08 6.30
CA ILE A 237 14.35 17.46 6.14
C ILE A 237 14.45 18.61 5.12
N LEU A 238 13.77 18.52 3.97
CA LEU A 238 13.78 19.56 2.96
C LEU A 238 13.23 20.89 3.49
N GLN A 239 12.14 20.84 4.26
CA GLN A 239 11.57 22.02 4.91
C GLN A 239 12.55 22.64 5.94
N SER A 240 13.26 21.83 6.71
CA SER A 240 14.24 22.31 7.69
C SER A 240 15.43 23.04 7.07
N ILE A 241 15.74 22.78 5.82
CA ILE A 241 16.80 23.47 5.04
C ILE A 241 16.28 24.59 4.13
N GLY A 242 14.99 24.97 4.28
CA GLY A 242 14.42 26.17 3.66
C GLY A 242 13.57 25.94 2.40
N TYR A 243 13.28 24.69 2.01
CA TYR A 243 12.34 24.44 0.91
C TYR A 243 10.90 24.68 1.36
N SER A 244 10.06 25.22 0.47
CA SER A 244 8.62 25.33 0.72
C SER A 244 7.96 23.95 0.74
N GLU A 245 6.79 23.83 1.39
CA GLU A 245 6.02 22.58 1.43
C GLU A 245 5.74 22.01 0.03
N ALA A 246 5.38 22.88 -0.92
CA ALA A 246 5.11 22.48 -2.29
C ALA A 246 6.36 21.95 -3.00
N GLN A 247 7.52 22.57 -2.79
CA GLN A 247 8.81 22.10 -3.32
C GLN A 247 9.22 20.78 -2.69
N ALA A 248 9.10 20.65 -1.35
CA ALA A 248 9.41 19.43 -0.63
C ALA A 248 8.52 18.26 -1.08
N GLY A 249 7.22 18.50 -1.27
CA GLY A 249 6.27 17.53 -1.80
C GLY A 249 6.60 17.10 -3.23
N SER A 250 6.96 18.04 -4.10
CA SER A 250 7.36 17.76 -5.47
C SER A 250 8.65 16.94 -5.56
N LEU A 251 9.68 17.31 -4.80
CA LEU A 251 10.95 16.56 -4.73
C LEU A 251 10.75 15.17 -4.12
N HIS A 252 9.95 15.06 -3.08
CA HIS A 252 9.58 13.76 -2.49
C HIS A 252 8.89 12.85 -3.52
N GLY A 253 8.01 13.40 -4.36
CA GLY A 253 7.36 12.66 -5.44
C GLY A 253 8.33 12.10 -6.49
N GLN A 254 9.48 12.74 -6.70
CA GLN A 254 10.48 12.28 -7.68
C GLN A 254 11.26 11.05 -7.20
N ILE A 255 11.42 10.84 -5.89
CA ILE A 255 12.11 9.67 -5.32
C ILE A 255 11.39 8.37 -5.67
N GLY A 256 10.08 8.39 -5.74
CA GLY A 256 9.30 7.24 -6.19
C GLY A 256 9.66 6.76 -7.60
N ARG A 257 10.21 7.64 -8.45
CA ARG A 257 10.66 7.33 -9.83
C ARG A 257 12.06 6.74 -9.87
N ALA A 258 12.93 7.10 -8.92
CA ALA A 258 14.33 6.66 -8.92
C ALA A 258 14.51 5.24 -8.36
N HIS A 259 13.47 4.65 -7.78
CA HIS A 259 13.52 3.35 -7.12
C HIS A 259 12.93 2.20 -7.98
N VAL A 260 12.57 2.50 -9.23
CA VAL A 260 12.12 1.55 -10.26
C VAL A 260 13.21 1.38 -11.30
#